data_f1fc4ff9883f3312d952889d3de0045f
#
_entry.id   f1fc4ff9883f3312d952889d3de0045f
#
_cell.length_a   1.000
_cell.length_b   1.000
_cell.length_c   1.000
_cell.angle_alpha   90.00
_cell.angle_beta   90.00
_cell.angle_gamma   90.00
#
_symmetry.space_group_name_H-M   'P 1'
#
loop_
_entity.id
_entity.type
_entity.pdbx_description
1 polymer ?
#
loop_
_entity_poly.entity_id
_entity_poly.type
_entity_poly.pdbx_seq_one_letter_code
_entity_poly.pdbx_strand_id
1 'polypeptide(L)'
;MPDRPAFIVSAASVPEDAHVYPQSTEAMGPTRSLGAAAGLQRIGINLQRLPPGTRSSWPHAESDEEEFVYVIEGEVQAWIDGHLHPMKAGDLAAFPAGTGVSHCFINNSERDALLLVGGDVARPSNRIFYPLNPTRRQDLPEALWWHDVPPRALGPHDGLPDARRGMAP
;
A
#
# COMPACT_ATOMS: atom_id res chain seq x y z
N MET A 1 -9.75 25.70 -28.44
CA MET A 1 -8.96 25.63 -27.21
C MET A 1 -7.72 24.80 -27.51
N PRO A 2 -6.54 25.10 -26.96
CA PRO A 2 -5.39 24.25 -27.18
C PRO A 2 -5.68 22.85 -26.62
N ASP A 3 -5.14 21.84 -27.30
CA ASP A 3 -5.26 20.46 -26.85
C ASP A 3 -4.67 20.29 -25.45
N ARG A 4 -5.31 19.48 -24.60
CA ARG A 4 -4.83 19.20 -23.25
C ARG A 4 -3.47 18.51 -23.31
N PRO A 5 -2.42 19.03 -22.66
CA PRO A 5 -1.12 18.36 -22.64
C PRO A 5 -1.19 16.94 -22.08
N ALA A 6 -0.43 16.03 -22.65
CA ALA A 6 -0.47 14.59 -22.28
C ALA A 6 -0.08 14.32 -20.82
N PHE A 7 0.70 15.21 -20.19
CA PHE A 7 1.08 15.09 -18.76
C PHE A 7 0.02 15.66 -17.78
N ILE A 8 -1.13 16.11 -18.28
CA ILE A 8 -2.29 16.46 -17.46
C ILE A 8 -3.30 15.33 -17.59
N VAL A 9 -3.29 14.39 -16.66
CA VAL A 9 -4.20 13.25 -16.65
C VAL A 9 -5.43 13.52 -15.77
N SER A 10 -6.55 12.90 -16.14
CA SER A 10 -7.73 12.82 -15.28
C SER A 10 -7.74 11.46 -14.60
N ALA A 11 -7.95 11.42 -13.29
CA ALA A 11 -8.06 10.15 -12.57
C ALA A 11 -9.14 9.24 -13.18
N ALA A 12 -10.24 9.83 -13.66
CA ALA A 12 -11.33 9.08 -14.29
C ALA A 12 -10.94 8.40 -15.61
N SER A 13 -9.87 8.87 -16.29
CA SER A 13 -9.38 8.28 -17.54
C SER A 13 -8.30 7.21 -17.32
N VAL A 14 -7.79 7.05 -16.10
CA VAL A 14 -6.79 6.04 -15.76
C VAL A 14 -7.50 4.77 -15.29
N PRO A 15 -7.23 3.61 -15.90
CA PRO A 15 -7.82 2.34 -15.47
C PRO A 15 -7.56 2.08 -13.97
N GLU A 16 -8.55 1.50 -13.31
CA GLU A 16 -8.46 1.03 -11.93
C GLU A 16 -8.13 -0.45 -11.97
N ASP A 17 -7.10 -0.86 -11.22
CA ASP A 17 -6.66 -2.25 -11.15
C ASP A 17 -6.53 -2.68 -9.68
N ALA A 18 -6.96 -3.90 -9.37
CA ALA A 18 -6.89 -4.47 -8.04
C ALA A 18 -5.82 -5.57 -8.00
N HIS A 19 -4.76 -5.32 -7.27
CA HIS A 19 -3.70 -6.31 -7.10
C HIS A 19 -4.18 -7.51 -6.28
N VAL A 20 -3.78 -8.71 -6.70
CA VAL A 20 -3.96 -9.96 -5.95
C VAL A 20 -2.58 -10.59 -5.78
N TYR A 21 -2.17 -10.84 -4.55
CA TYR A 21 -0.91 -11.52 -4.29
C TYR A 21 -0.95 -12.98 -4.75
N PRO A 22 0.17 -13.56 -5.21
CA PRO A 22 0.24 -14.98 -5.51
C PRO A 22 -0.26 -15.84 -4.34
N GLN A 23 -0.94 -16.93 -4.67
CA GLN A 23 -1.53 -17.87 -3.70
C GLN A 23 -2.60 -17.25 -2.78
N SER A 24 -3.13 -16.08 -3.12
CA SER A 24 -4.22 -15.41 -2.42
C SER A 24 -5.44 -15.25 -3.32
N THR A 25 -6.60 -15.20 -2.72
CA THR A 25 -7.87 -14.78 -3.38
C THR A 25 -8.27 -13.37 -2.95
N GLU A 26 -7.48 -12.74 -2.08
CA GLU A 26 -7.74 -11.41 -1.58
C GLU A 26 -7.33 -10.35 -2.59
N ALA A 27 -8.30 -9.62 -3.13
CA ALA A 27 -8.04 -8.43 -3.91
C ALA A 27 -7.73 -7.25 -2.96
N MET A 28 -6.61 -6.57 -3.20
CA MET A 28 -6.27 -5.33 -2.52
C MET A 28 -7.16 -4.18 -3.02
N GLY A 29 -7.19 -3.08 -2.29
CA GLY A 29 -7.91 -1.89 -2.73
C GLY A 29 -7.52 -1.47 -4.15
N PRO A 30 -8.50 -1.27 -5.06
CA PRO A 30 -8.21 -0.92 -6.44
C PRO A 30 -7.50 0.42 -6.56
N THR A 31 -6.57 0.49 -7.51
CA THR A 31 -5.58 1.56 -7.64
C THR A 31 -5.52 2.11 -9.06
N ARG A 32 -5.36 3.42 -9.21
CA ARG A 32 -5.09 4.13 -10.46
C ARG A 32 -3.68 4.71 -10.42
N SER A 33 -2.80 4.27 -11.32
CA SER A 33 -1.40 4.73 -11.37
C SER A 33 -1.29 6.05 -12.13
N LEU A 34 -1.62 7.16 -11.45
CA LEU A 34 -1.66 8.50 -12.06
C LEU A 34 -0.28 8.98 -12.51
N GLY A 35 0.76 8.72 -11.70
CA GLY A 35 2.12 9.10 -12.01
C GLY A 35 2.62 8.46 -13.30
N ALA A 36 2.43 7.15 -13.44
CA ALA A 36 2.79 6.41 -14.65
C ALA A 36 2.00 6.91 -15.86
N ALA A 37 0.69 7.13 -15.72
CA ALA A 37 -0.14 7.68 -16.78
C ALA A 37 0.28 9.08 -17.22
N ALA A 38 0.86 9.88 -16.32
CA ALA A 38 1.41 11.21 -16.61
C ALA A 38 2.87 11.18 -17.10
N GLY A 39 3.51 9.98 -17.19
CA GLY A 39 4.88 9.80 -17.68
C GLY A 39 5.98 9.95 -16.62
N LEU A 40 5.63 9.94 -15.32
CA LEU A 40 6.63 9.94 -14.24
C LEU A 40 7.36 8.59 -14.20
N GLN A 41 8.68 8.63 -13.95
CA GLN A 41 9.53 7.45 -13.91
C GLN A 41 10.30 7.27 -12.60
N ARG A 42 10.27 8.25 -11.70
CA ARG A 42 11.04 8.25 -10.45
C ARG A 42 10.18 8.37 -9.20
N ILE A 43 8.96 8.86 -9.37
CA ILE A 43 8.00 9.06 -8.30
C ILE A 43 6.71 8.34 -8.68
N GLY A 44 6.28 7.41 -7.85
CA GLY A 44 4.96 6.79 -7.90
C GLY A 44 3.92 7.76 -7.34
N ILE A 45 2.83 7.96 -8.06
CA ILE A 45 1.65 8.70 -7.57
C ILE A 45 0.44 7.86 -7.95
N ASN A 46 -0.24 7.34 -6.94
CA ASN A 46 -1.37 6.45 -7.11
C ASN A 46 -2.58 6.97 -6.35
N LEU A 47 -3.74 6.83 -6.96
CA LEU A 47 -5.01 7.04 -6.30
C LEU A 47 -5.61 5.67 -5.99
N GLN A 48 -5.68 5.33 -4.71
CA GLN A 48 -6.18 4.03 -4.26
C GLN A 48 -7.51 4.21 -3.53
N ARG A 49 -8.51 3.44 -3.94
CA ARG A 49 -9.79 3.35 -3.28
C ARG A 49 -9.81 2.11 -2.39
N LEU A 50 -10.15 2.28 -1.13
CA LEU A 50 -10.34 1.18 -0.20
C LEU A 50 -11.84 1.02 0.12
N PRO A 51 -12.54 0.07 -0.50
CA PRO A 51 -13.88 -0.31 -0.08
C PRO A 51 -13.90 -0.85 1.36
N PRO A 52 -15.06 -0.83 2.04
CA PRO A 52 -15.22 -1.47 3.35
C PRO A 52 -14.70 -2.92 3.35
N GLY A 53 -13.98 -3.30 4.39
CA GLY A 53 -13.44 -4.64 4.55
C GLY A 53 -12.25 -4.98 3.64
N THR A 54 -11.59 -3.96 3.05
CA THR A 54 -10.37 -4.16 2.24
C THR A 54 -9.15 -3.49 2.87
N ARG A 55 -7.97 -3.83 2.35
CA ARG A 55 -6.70 -3.21 2.74
C ARG A 55 -5.89 -2.81 1.51
N SER A 56 -4.92 -1.90 1.71
CA SER A 56 -4.08 -1.36 0.64
C SER A 56 -3.12 -2.37 0.06
N SER A 57 -2.55 -3.20 0.92
CA SER A 57 -1.51 -4.19 0.62
C SER A 57 -1.42 -5.21 1.75
N TRP A 58 -0.63 -6.26 1.58
CA TRP A 58 -0.12 -7.00 2.73
C TRP A 58 0.86 -6.13 3.52
N PRO A 59 0.89 -6.22 4.86
CA PRO A 59 1.87 -5.50 5.68
C PRO A 59 3.29 -5.78 5.21
N HIS A 60 4.04 -4.70 4.91
CA HIS A 60 5.40 -4.81 4.40
C HIS A 60 6.26 -3.62 4.82
N ALA A 61 7.57 -3.78 4.69
CA ALA A 61 8.57 -2.73 4.88
C ALA A 61 9.56 -2.74 3.72
N GLU A 62 10.04 -1.57 3.34
CA GLU A 62 10.92 -1.32 2.21
C GLU A 62 12.33 -0.92 2.69
N SER A 63 13.38 -1.47 2.03
CA SER A 63 14.77 -1.19 2.40
C SER A 63 15.32 0.10 1.80
N ASP A 64 14.86 0.51 0.62
CA ASP A 64 15.42 1.62 -0.18
C ASP A 64 14.36 2.46 -0.90
N GLU A 65 13.08 2.25 -0.60
CA GLU A 65 11.97 3.06 -1.13
C GLU A 65 11.24 3.77 0.00
N GLU A 66 11.03 5.08 -0.17
CA GLU A 66 10.20 5.88 0.72
C GLU A 66 8.76 5.86 0.24
N GLU A 67 7.82 5.77 1.16
CA GLU A 67 6.40 5.79 0.87
C GLU A 67 5.66 6.77 1.76
N PHE A 68 4.55 7.32 1.25
CA PHE A 68 3.58 8.04 2.04
C PHE A 68 2.15 7.72 1.59
N VAL A 69 1.24 7.90 2.52
CA VAL A 69 -0.20 7.81 2.27
C VAL A 69 -0.88 9.02 2.88
N TYR A 70 -1.66 9.74 2.06
CA TYR A 70 -2.51 10.84 2.48
C TYR A 70 -3.97 10.46 2.28
N VAL A 71 -4.79 10.62 3.30
CA VAL A 71 -6.24 10.35 3.21
C VAL A 71 -6.94 11.54 2.57
N ILE A 72 -7.47 11.34 1.35
CA ILE A 72 -8.23 12.37 0.64
C ILE A 72 -9.67 12.41 1.15
N GLU A 73 -10.30 11.23 1.30
CA GLU A 73 -11.70 11.10 1.69
C GLU A 73 -11.89 9.84 2.54
N GLY A 74 -12.86 9.89 3.45
CA GLY A 74 -13.19 8.77 4.34
C GLY A 74 -12.23 8.65 5.53
N GLU A 75 -12.15 7.45 6.06
CA GLU A 75 -11.32 7.08 7.21
C GLU A 75 -10.73 5.69 7.02
N VAL A 76 -9.53 5.46 7.53
CA VAL A 76 -8.84 4.18 7.52
C VAL A 76 -8.08 3.98 8.82
N GLN A 77 -7.59 2.79 9.03
CA GLN A 77 -6.65 2.46 10.10
C GLN A 77 -5.29 2.14 9.47
N ALA A 78 -4.26 2.92 9.80
CA ALA A 78 -2.90 2.55 9.48
C ALA A 78 -2.49 1.41 10.43
N TRP A 79 -2.25 0.24 9.88
CA TRP A 79 -1.60 -0.85 10.58
C TRP A 79 -0.10 -0.62 10.54
N ILE A 80 0.53 -0.42 11.70
CA ILE A 80 1.96 -0.18 11.82
C ILE A 80 2.51 -1.16 12.86
N ASP A 81 3.40 -2.05 12.46
CA ASP A 81 4.03 -3.06 13.34
C ASP A 81 3.04 -3.77 14.27
N GLY A 82 1.85 -4.12 13.79
CA GLY A 82 0.84 -4.83 14.58
C GLY A 82 -0.07 -3.96 15.44
N HIS A 83 -0.04 -2.64 15.27
CA HIS A 83 -0.91 -1.70 15.96
C HIS A 83 -1.75 -0.92 14.96
N LEU A 84 -3.02 -0.64 15.32
CA LEU A 84 -3.93 0.16 14.49
C LEU A 84 -3.92 1.61 14.94
N HIS A 85 -3.75 2.51 13.99
CA HIS A 85 -3.78 3.96 14.20
C HIS A 85 -4.85 4.57 13.31
N PRO A 86 -5.94 5.15 13.88
CA PRO A 86 -7.00 5.75 13.07
C PRO A 86 -6.49 6.96 12.30
N MET A 87 -6.87 7.05 11.03
CA MET A 87 -6.60 8.17 10.13
C MET A 87 -7.88 8.57 9.42
N LYS A 88 -8.03 9.85 9.15
CA LYS A 88 -9.18 10.47 8.46
C LYS A 88 -8.70 11.44 7.38
N ALA A 89 -9.63 11.92 6.58
CA ALA A 89 -9.34 12.93 5.56
C ALA A 89 -8.50 14.10 6.14
N GLY A 90 -7.36 14.38 5.48
CA GLY A 90 -6.36 15.37 5.88
C GLY A 90 -5.13 14.79 6.61
N ASP A 91 -5.18 13.55 7.07
CA ASP A 91 -4.05 12.91 7.75
C ASP A 91 -3.04 12.31 6.74
N LEU A 92 -1.77 12.32 7.11
CA LEU A 92 -0.66 11.74 6.35
C LEU A 92 0.14 10.79 7.23
N ALA A 93 0.48 9.64 6.68
CA ALA A 93 1.51 8.74 7.21
C ALA A 93 2.66 8.65 6.20
N ALA A 94 3.91 8.64 6.69
CA ALA A 94 5.10 8.50 5.85
C ALA A 94 6.05 7.46 6.44
N PHE A 95 6.68 6.71 5.56
CA PHE A 95 7.54 5.58 5.89
C PHE A 95 8.91 5.78 5.26
N PRO A 96 9.89 6.28 6.02
CA PRO A 96 11.26 6.40 5.54
C PRO A 96 11.87 5.03 5.24
N ALA A 97 12.60 4.95 4.14
CA ALA A 97 13.30 3.75 3.73
C ALA A 97 14.25 3.20 4.82
N GLY A 98 14.42 1.89 4.85
CA GLY A 98 15.42 1.24 5.70
C GLY A 98 15.08 1.14 7.19
N THR A 99 13.91 1.63 7.62
CA THR A 99 13.51 1.61 9.05
C THR A 99 13.00 0.26 9.53
N GLY A 100 12.57 -0.60 8.62
CA GLY A 100 11.91 -1.87 8.93
C GLY A 100 10.49 -1.72 9.48
N VAL A 101 9.94 -0.51 9.52
CA VAL A 101 8.56 -0.25 9.95
C VAL A 101 7.60 -0.84 8.93
N SER A 102 6.95 -1.93 9.31
CA SER A 102 5.99 -2.58 8.43
C SER A 102 4.61 -1.94 8.55
N HIS A 103 3.96 -1.74 7.40
CA HIS A 103 2.70 -1.03 7.36
C HIS A 103 1.75 -1.53 6.27
N CYS A 104 0.47 -1.25 6.44
CA CYS A 104 -0.59 -1.24 5.43
C CYS A 104 -1.76 -0.40 5.95
N PHE A 105 -2.77 -0.17 5.10
CA PHE A 105 -3.96 0.60 5.47
C PHE A 105 -5.19 -0.28 5.34
N ILE A 106 -6.06 -0.24 6.35
CA ILE A 106 -7.24 -1.08 6.46
C ILE A 106 -8.48 -0.19 6.54
N ASN A 107 -9.49 -0.49 5.75
CA ASN A 107 -10.78 0.16 5.84
C ASN A 107 -11.77 -0.75 6.58
N ASN A 108 -11.97 -0.51 7.88
CA ASN A 108 -12.99 -1.14 8.70
C ASN A 108 -14.25 -0.28 8.86
N SER A 109 -14.35 0.83 8.11
CA SER A 109 -15.54 1.68 8.10
C SER A 109 -16.62 1.13 7.16
N GLU A 110 -17.78 1.79 7.12
CA GLU A 110 -18.90 1.41 6.25
C GLU A 110 -18.91 2.10 4.89
N ARG A 111 -17.91 2.95 4.60
CA ARG A 111 -17.81 3.73 3.36
C ARG A 111 -16.43 3.57 2.73
N ASP A 112 -16.38 3.81 1.42
CA ASP A 112 -15.11 3.87 0.71
C ASP A 112 -14.21 4.95 1.31
N ALA A 113 -12.93 4.65 1.41
CA ALA A 113 -11.89 5.64 1.64
C ALA A 113 -11.10 5.86 0.35
N LEU A 114 -10.64 7.09 0.13
CA LEU A 114 -9.81 7.46 -1.00
C LEU A 114 -8.45 7.95 -0.52
N LEU A 115 -7.40 7.31 -0.99
CA LEU A 115 -6.02 7.56 -0.58
C LEU A 115 -5.18 8.07 -1.75
N LEU A 116 -4.34 9.06 -1.49
CA LEU A 116 -3.20 9.38 -2.34
C LEU A 116 -1.99 8.60 -1.78
N VAL A 117 -1.52 7.63 -2.55
CA VAL A 117 -0.36 6.82 -2.22
C VAL A 117 0.79 7.25 -3.12
N GLY A 118 1.91 7.60 -2.52
CA GLY A 118 3.09 8.04 -3.27
C GLY A 118 4.37 7.53 -2.65
N GLY A 119 5.43 7.55 -3.46
CA GLY A 119 6.75 7.09 -3.04
C GLY A 119 7.69 6.96 -4.22
N ASP A 120 8.82 6.32 -3.99
CA ASP A 120 9.75 5.98 -5.06
C ASP A 120 9.10 5.00 -6.05
N VAL A 121 9.45 5.10 -7.32
CA VAL A 121 9.19 4.02 -8.28
C VAL A 121 10.20 2.91 -8.02
N ALA A 122 9.75 1.65 -8.13
CA ALA A 122 10.53 0.44 -7.84
C ALA A 122 12.02 0.56 -8.21
N ARG A 123 12.87 0.49 -7.20
CA ARG A 123 14.33 0.58 -7.33
C ARG A 123 14.93 -0.83 -7.40
N PRO A 124 15.93 -1.07 -8.27
CA PRO A 124 16.61 -2.37 -8.32
C PRO A 124 17.31 -2.77 -7.02
N SER A 125 17.69 -1.78 -6.19
CA SER A 125 18.32 -1.98 -4.88
C SER A 125 17.32 -2.28 -3.76
N ASN A 126 16.03 -2.02 -3.99
CA ASN A 126 15.03 -2.21 -2.96
C ASN A 126 14.79 -3.68 -2.64
N ARG A 127 14.63 -3.97 -1.36
CA ARG A 127 14.26 -5.28 -0.82
C ARG A 127 13.06 -5.10 0.09
N ILE A 128 12.17 -6.09 0.08
CA ILE A 128 10.89 -6.02 0.78
C ILE A 128 10.84 -7.09 1.87
N PHE A 129 10.25 -6.74 3.00
CA PHE A 129 9.97 -7.65 4.10
C PHE A 129 8.47 -7.72 4.38
N TYR A 130 7.94 -8.93 4.51
CA TYR A 130 6.53 -9.19 4.84
C TYR A 130 6.44 -9.92 6.18
N PRO A 131 6.24 -9.21 7.31
CA PRO A 131 6.29 -9.80 8.66
C PRO A 131 5.22 -10.87 8.91
N LEU A 132 4.05 -10.70 8.31
CA LEU A 132 2.90 -11.60 8.50
C LEU A 132 2.71 -12.61 7.36
N ASN A 133 3.45 -12.46 6.26
CA ASN A 133 3.34 -13.30 5.07
C ASN A 133 4.72 -13.85 4.66
N PRO A 134 5.39 -14.66 5.51
CA PRO A 134 6.76 -15.15 5.23
C PRO A 134 6.82 -16.08 4.01
N THR A 135 5.71 -16.72 3.63
CA THR A 135 5.61 -17.54 2.41
C THR A 135 5.78 -16.73 1.14
N ARG A 136 5.57 -15.39 1.19
CA ARG A 136 5.80 -14.48 0.07
C ARG A 136 7.23 -14.53 -0.46
N ARG A 137 8.19 -14.94 0.38
CA ARG A 137 9.58 -15.20 -0.03
C ARG A 137 9.70 -16.24 -1.15
N GLN A 138 8.77 -17.18 -1.24
CA GLN A 138 8.79 -18.21 -2.27
C GLN A 138 8.40 -17.68 -3.65
N ASP A 139 7.67 -16.56 -3.68
CA ASP A 139 7.17 -15.94 -4.91
C ASP A 139 8.04 -14.76 -5.38
N LEU A 140 9.02 -14.36 -4.59
CA LEU A 140 9.94 -13.27 -4.90
C LEU A 140 11.32 -13.83 -5.25
N PRO A 141 12.04 -13.19 -6.19
CA PRO A 141 13.48 -13.41 -6.33
C PRO A 141 14.18 -13.21 -4.99
N GLU A 142 15.13 -14.09 -4.63
CA GLU A 142 15.85 -14.02 -3.36
C GLU A 142 16.51 -12.65 -3.13
N ALA A 143 16.98 -12.00 -4.20
CA ALA A 143 17.58 -10.66 -4.14
C ALA A 143 16.61 -9.55 -3.71
N LEU A 144 15.30 -9.78 -3.82
CA LEU A 144 14.28 -8.82 -3.42
C LEU A 144 13.75 -9.04 -2.00
N TRP A 145 14.16 -10.13 -1.33
CA TRP A 145 13.77 -10.35 0.06
C TRP A 145 14.72 -9.64 1.01
N TRP A 146 14.17 -8.87 1.93
CA TRP A 146 14.98 -8.13 2.91
C TRP A 146 15.31 -9.00 4.14
N HIS A 147 16.50 -9.64 4.12
CA HIS A 147 16.94 -10.57 5.16
C HIS A 147 17.42 -9.88 6.43
N ASP A 148 18.09 -8.75 6.29
CA ASP A 148 18.72 -7.98 7.34
C ASP A 148 17.84 -6.81 7.81
N VAL A 149 16.52 -6.98 7.72
CA VAL A 149 15.55 -6.00 8.21
C VAL A 149 15.80 -5.69 9.68
N PRO A 150 15.80 -4.40 10.09
CA PRO A 150 15.91 -4.03 11.49
C PRO A 150 14.84 -4.74 12.34
N PRO A 151 15.23 -5.42 13.44
CA PRO A 151 14.26 -6.17 14.24
C PRO A 151 13.25 -5.21 14.90
N ARG A 152 11.98 -5.55 14.82
CA ARG A 152 10.87 -4.78 15.39
C ARG A 152 9.91 -5.70 16.13
N ALA A 153 9.44 -5.26 17.28
CA ALA A 153 8.39 -5.96 18.01
C ALA A 153 7.04 -5.72 17.29
N LEU A 154 6.33 -6.80 17.00
CA LEU A 154 4.99 -6.72 16.45
C LEU A 154 3.94 -6.71 17.55
N GLY A 155 2.95 -5.83 17.42
CA GLY A 155 1.74 -5.85 18.21
C GLY A 155 0.81 -7.02 17.83
N PRO A 156 -0.34 -7.13 18.51
CA PRO A 156 -1.21 -8.30 18.41
C PRO A 156 -2.10 -8.34 17.17
N HIS A 157 -2.17 -7.28 16.36
CA HIS A 157 -3.09 -7.20 15.23
C HIS A 157 -2.54 -7.93 13.99
N ASP A 158 -3.33 -8.82 13.42
CA ASP A 158 -2.99 -9.72 12.33
C ASP A 158 -2.92 -9.08 10.92
N GLY A 159 -3.14 -7.77 10.81
CA GLY A 159 -3.11 -7.06 9.53
C GLY A 159 -4.30 -7.32 8.61
N LEU A 160 -5.34 -8.02 9.08
CA LEU A 160 -6.55 -8.29 8.32
C LEU A 160 -7.66 -7.28 8.63
N PRO A 161 -8.48 -6.90 7.64
CA PRO A 161 -9.75 -6.22 7.91
C PRO A 161 -10.65 -7.06 8.82
N ASP A 162 -11.45 -6.41 9.68
CA ASP A 162 -12.35 -7.10 10.61
C ASP A 162 -13.31 -8.06 9.90
N ALA A 163 -13.79 -7.69 8.72
CA ALA A 163 -14.68 -8.53 7.91
C ALA A 163 -14.01 -9.85 7.43
N ARG A 164 -12.69 -9.94 7.48
CA ARG A 164 -11.92 -11.14 7.06
C ARG A 164 -11.38 -11.96 8.24
N ARG A 165 -11.49 -11.45 9.45
CA ARG A 165 -11.05 -12.18 10.65
C ARG A 165 -11.92 -13.39 10.90
N GLY A 166 -11.28 -14.55 11.07
CA GLY A 166 -11.97 -15.82 11.27
C GLY A 166 -12.46 -16.50 9.98
N MET A 167 -12.23 -15.92 8.81
CA MET A 167 -12.38 -16.62 7.55
C MET A 167 -11.12 -17.47 7.31
N ALA A 168 -11.29 -18.73 6.90
CA ALA A 168 -10.14 -19.56 6.48
C ALA A 168 -9.44 -18.90 5.29
N PRO A 169 -8.10 -19.00 5.19
CA PRO A 169 -7.31 -18.42 4.12
C PRO A 169 -7.68 -18.97 2.74
#